data_d37a1ed6d5c659dd7818284c7c457419
#
_entry.id   d37a1ed6d5c659dd7818284c7c457419
#
_cell.length_a   1.000
_cell.length_b   1.000
_cell.length_c   1.000
_cell.angle_alpha   90.00
_cell.angle_beta   90.00
_cell.angle_gamma   90.00
#
_symmetry.space_group_name_H-M   'P 1'
#
loop_
_entity.id
_entity.type
_entity.pdbx_description
1 polymer ?
#
loop_
_entity_poly.entity_id
_entity_poly.type
_entity_poly.pdbx_seq_one_letter_code
_entity_poly.pdbx_strand_id
1 'polypeptide(L)'
;ASGSAFGAPVAFGRLRVTETITGYEQRSVADNRLICVVPLDLPPLVFETEGLWFCVPDGPRRATEDSLMHFMGSIHALEHASIGLMPLMVMADRNDFGGISTPMHAQLGMPAVFVYDGLPGGAGLCRSAFPRLAELFAAVRDLLLRCPCELGCPSCVHSPKCGSGNRPIDKAGALFLLERIMEAPAPSGDMAVSGLESEQPKEKTVMAADIQLGGPEAGNIDRIVAPLPERFMVLDVETRRSAAEVGGWHRADLMGVSVAVLYDSKGDCFTEYEQEDLPAMFERLREAGLVIGFNSSRFDYAVLQPFAGYDLRSLPTLDMLVEVKKRLSYRVSLDNLARATLNAPKSADGMQALQW
;
A
#
# COMPACT_ATOMS: atom_id res chain seq x y z
N ALA A 1 15.23 0.84 -25.41
CA ALA A 1 15.25 2.28 -25.13
C ALA A 1 15.25 2.51 -23.63
N SER A 2 15.91 3.57 -23.17
CA SER A 2 15.97 3.98 -21.77
C SER A 2 15.80 5.48 -21.65
N GLY A 3 15.41 5.93 -20.46
CA GLY A 3 15.19 7.34 -20.16
C GLY A 3 14.76 7.53 -18.71
N SER A 4 14.09 8.65 -18.42
CA SER A 4 13.48 8.90 -17.12
C SER A 4 12.05 9.42 -17.27
N ALA A 5 11.18 9.05 -16.33
CA ALA A 5 9.89 9.67 -16.14
C ALA A 5 9.88 10.25 -14.73
N PHE A 6 9.93 11.58 -14.62
CA PHE A 6 10.21 12.27 -13.36
C PHE A 6 11.52 11.75 -12.75
N GLY A 7 11.54 11.39 -11.48
CA GLY A 7 12.69 10.81 -10.79
C GLY A 7 12.92 9.31 -11.02
N ALA A 8 12.03 8.60 -11.74
CA ALA A 8 12.18 7.18 -11.98
C ALA A 8 13.00 6.90 -13.25
N PRO A 9 14.03 6.03 -13.19
CA PRO A 9 14.60 5.44 -14.37
C PRO A 9 13.56 4.55 -15.07
N VAL A 10 13.44 4.70 -16.40
CA VAL A 10 12.49 3.93 -17.21
C VAL A 10 13.19 3.29 -18.39
N ALA A 11 12.71 2.12 -18.78
CA ALA A 11 13.23 1.48 -19.99
C ALA A 11 12.14 0.68 -20.71
N PHE A 12 12.42 0.38 -21.97
CA PHE A 12 11.62 -0.45 -22.84
C PHE A 12 12.52 -1.44 -23.59
N GLY A 13 12.09 -2.67 -23.72
CA GLY A 13 12.84 -3.70 -24.42
C GLY A 13 12.10 -5.04 -24.51
N ARG A 14 12.83 -6.04 -25.02
CA ARG A 14 12.35 -7.42 -25.02
C ARG A 14 12.48 -8.03 -23.64
N LEU A 15 11.48 -8.79 -23.24
CA LEU A 15 11.39 -9.53 -21.99
C LEU A 15 11.15 -11.00 -22.28
N ARG A 16 11.74 -11.86 -21.46
CA ARG A 16 11.37 -13.26 -21.36
C ARG A 16 10.53 -13.45 -20.12
N VAL A 17 9.26 -13.78 -20.33
CA VAL A 17 8.31 -14.02 -19.24
C VAL A 17 8.22 -15.50 -18.98
N THR A 18 8.31 -15.89 -17.71
CA THR A 18 8.08 -17.26 -17.24
C THR A 18 6.95 -17.22 -16.24
N GLU A 19 5.86 -17.89 -16.55
CA GLU A 19 4.69 -18.01 -15.67
C GLU A 19 4.57 -19.45 -15.19
N THR A 20 4.54 -19.63 -13.87
CA THR A 20 4.40 -20.94 -13.23
C THR A 20 3.14 -20.94 -12.38
N ILE A 21 2.21 -21.84 -12.70
CA ILE A 21 1.01 -22.05 -11.88
C ILE A 21 1.34 -23.15 -10.86
N THR A 22 1.50 -22.77 -9.61
CA THR A 22 1.90 -23.67 -8.52
C THR A 22 0.72 -24.32 -7.81
N GLY A 23 -0.51 -23.83 -8.04
CA GLY A 23 -1.71 -24.37 -7.41
C GLY A 23 -2.91 -23.45 -7.57
N TYR A 24 -4.03 -23.85 -6.96
CA TYR A 24 -5.22 -23.01 -6.87
C TYR A 24 -5.84 -23.08 -5.48
N GLU A 25 -6.51 -21.99 -5.10
CA GLU A 25 -7.28 -21.92 -3.86
C GLU A 25 -8.71 -22.40 -4.10
N GLN A 26 -9.17 -23.34 -3.31
CA GLN A 26 -10.56 -23.75 -3.25
C GLN A 26 -11.27 -22.97 -2.14
N ARG A 27 -12.30 -22.21 -2.50
CA ARG A 27 -13.03 -21.35 -1.59
C ARG A 27 -14.50 -21.71 -1.52
N SER A 28 -15.11 -21.54 -0.36
CA SER A 28 -16.55 -21.68 -0.16
C SER A 28 -17.31 -20.62 -0.97
N VAL A 29 -18.33 -21.06 -1.70
CA VAL A 29 -19.19 -20.14 -2.49
C VAL A 29 -20.05 -19.26 -1.59
N ALA A 30 -20.38 -19.73 -0.38
CA ALA A 30 -21.31 -19.04 0.52
C ALA A 30 -20.65 -17.83 1.22
N ASP A 31 -19.40 -17.98 1.65
CA ASP A 31 -18.72 -16.99 2.51
C ASP A 31 -17.29 -16.63 2.03
N ASN A 32 -16.89 -17.13 0.85
CA ASN A 32 -15.56 -16.94 0.26
C ASN A 32 -14.39 -17.42 1.17
N ARG A 33 -14.69 -18.27 2.17
CA ARG A 33 -13.68 -18.82 3.09
C ARG A 33 -12.77 -19.80 2.34
N LEU A 34 -11.47 -19.69 2.56
CA LEU A 34 -10.50 -20.67 2.05
C LEU A 34 -10.78 -22.06 2.64
N ILE A 35 -11.00 -23.04 1.78
CA ILE A 35 -11.18 -24.43 2.16
C ILE A 35 -9.84 -25.15 2.16
N CYS A 36 -9.12 -25.09 1.03
CA CYS A 36 -7.78 -25.66 0.90
C CYS A 36 -7.03 -24.99 -0.27
N VAL A 37 -5.72 -25.20 -0.29
CA VAL A 37 -4.86 -24.90 -1.45
C VAL A 37 -4.48 -26.23 -2.07
N VAL A 38 -4.76 -26.39 -3.36
CA VAL A 38 -4.42 -27.60 -4.12
C VAL A 38 -3.16 -27.31 -4.94
N PRO A 39 -2.03 -27.93 -4.63
CA PRO A 39 -0.81 -27.76 -5.42
C PRO A 39 -0.96 -28.38 -6.80
N LEU A 40 -0.34 -27.76 -7.81
CA LEU A 40 -0.25 -28.26 -9.17
C LEU A 40 1.22 -28.34 -9.58
N ASP A 41 1.55 -29.37 -10.32
CA ASP A 41 2.86 -29.56 -10.96
C ASP A 41 2.66 -29.42 -12.48
N LEU A 42 2.65 -28.18 -12.95
CA LEU A 42 2.49 -27.85 -14.36
C LEU A 42 3.76 -27.28 -14.94
N PRO A 43 4.10 -27.61 -16.19
CA PRO A 43 5.26 -26.99 -16.84
C PRO A 43 5.06 -25.47 -16.93
N PRO A 44 6.12 -24.68 -16.72
CA PRO A 44 6.04 -23.23 -16.86
C PRO A 44 5.73 -22.82 -18.28
N LEU A 45 4.87 -21.81 -18.43
CA LEU A 45 4.65 -21.12 -19.70
C LEU A 45 5.79 -20.10 -19.89
N VAL A 46 6.57 -20.26 -20.95
CA VAL A 46 7.69 -19.36 -21.25
C VAL A 46 7.47 -18.73 -22.62
N PHE A 47 7.53 -17.42 -22.71
CA PHE A 47 7.44 -16.69 -23.97
C PHE A 47 8.26 -15.41 -23.95
N GLU A 48 8.69 -14.96 -25.11
CA GLU A 48 9.33 -13.65 -25.29
C GLU A 48 8.27 -12.63 -25.71
N THR A 49 8.39 -11.40 -25.19
CA THR A 49 7.48 -10.31 -25.50
C THR A 49 8.18 -8.96 -25.41
N GLU A 50 7.46 -7.89 -25.66
CA GLU A 50 7.92 -6.51 -25.43
C GLU A 50 7.32 -5.97 -24.14
N GLY A 51 8.11 -5.19 -23.40
CA GLY A 51 7.63 -4.56 -22.17
C GLY A 51 8.36 -3.28 -21.85
N LEU A 52 7.73 -2.50 -21.01
CA LEU A 52 8.31 -1.32 -20.38
C LEU A 52 8.43 -1.55 -18.86
N TRP A 53 9.36 -0.87 -18.26
CA TRP A 53 9.50 -0.92 -16.80
C TRP A 53 10.01 0.40 -16.26
N PHE A 54 9.71 0.63 -15.02
CA PHE A 54 10.30 1.71 -14.24
C PHE A 54 10.89 1.17 -12.94
N CYS A 55 12.00 1.78 -12.55
CA CYS A 55 12.68 1.44 -11.31
C CYS A 55 12.36 2.47 -10.23
N VAL A 56 12.33 2.03 -8.99
CA VAL A 56 12.09 2.91 -7.85
C VAL A 56 13.43 3.31 -7.22
N PRO A 57 13.80 4.60 -7.23
CA PRO A 57 15.00 5.08 -6.59
C PRO A 57 14.99 4.89 -5.08
N ASP A 58 16.17 4.82 -4.47
CA ASP A 58 16.33 4.62 -3.02
C ASP A 58 15.66 5.70 -2.17
N GLY A 59 15.71 6.97 -2.59
CA GLY A 59 15.08 8.07 -1.86
C GLY A 59 13.57 7.87 -1.67
N PRO A 60 12.78 7.78 -2.76
CA PRO A 60 11.35 7.46 -2.70
C PRO A 60 11.05 6.15 -1.96
N ARG A 61 11.85 5.10 -2.15
CA ARG A 61 11.70 3.82 -1.45
C ARG A 61 11.79 4.01 0.06
N ARG A 62 12.92 4.59 0.54
CA ARG A 62 13.15 4.83 1.97
C ARG A 62 12.07 5.72 2.56
N ALA A 63 11.71 6.82 1.89
CA ALA A 63 10.64 7.69 2.36
C ALA A 63 9.31 6.94 2.55
N THR A 64 9.00 5.96 1.68
CA THR A 64 7.81 5.11 1.79
C THR A 64 7.91 4.18 2.98
N GLU A 65 9.07 3.53 3.17
CA GLU A 65 9.34 2.62 4.29
C GLU A 65 9.35 3.37 5.64
N ASP A 66 10.02 4.52 5.71
CA ASP A 66 10.09 5.38 6.89
C ASP A 66 8.71 5.95 7.28
N SER A 67 7.84 6.13 6.28
CA SER A 67 6.44 6.51 6.49
C SER A 67 5.54 5.34 6.88
N LEU A 68 6.10 4.18 7.25
CA LEU A 68 5.38 2.98 7.65
C LEU A 68 4.40 2.44 6.60
N MET A 69 4.60 2.78 5.32
CA MET A 69 3.86 2.20 4.20
C MET A 69 4.40 0.82 3.84
N HIS A 70 3.54 -0.01 3.28
CA HIS A 70 3.98 -1.33 2.82
C HIS A 70 4.61 -1.23 1.43
N PHE A 71 5.94 -1.12 1.36
CA PHE A 71 6.64 -0.85 0.09
C PHE A 71 6.28 -1.85 -1.03
N MET A 72 6.33 -3.18 -0.75
CA MET A 72 5.91 -4.18 -1.74
C MET A 72 4.46 -3.99 -2.18
N GLY A 73 3.55 -3.72 -1.24
CA GLY A 73 2.15 -3.43 -1.56
C GLY A 73 1.98 -2.15 -2.37
N SER A 74 2.85 -1.17 -2.16
CA SER A 74 2.84 0.10 -2.90
C SER A 74 3.24 -0.10 -4.36
N ILE A 75 4.35 -0.80 -4.64
CA ILE A 75 4.77 -1.09 -6.02
C ILE A 75 3.79 -2.03 -6.73
N HIS A 76 3.19 -2.98 -6.03
CA HIS A 76 2.16 -3.87 -6.55
C HIS A 76 0.87 -3.11 -6.92
N ALA A 77 0.46 -2.15 -6.09
CA ALA A 77 -0.66 -1.28 -6.40
C ALA A 77 -0.37 -0.37 -7.60
N LEU A 78 0.86 0.14 -7.74
CA LEU A 78 1.30 0.91 -8.92
C LEU A 78 1.30 0.06 -10.19
N GLU A 79 1.72 -1.20 -10.12
CA GLU A 79 1.62 -2.14 -11.24
C GLU A 79 0.19 -2.28 -11.72
N HIS A 80 -0.73 -2.63 -10.82
CA HIS A 80 -2.14 -2.83 -11.16
C HIS A 80 -2.81 -1.56 -11.70
N ALA A 81 -2.56 -0.40 -11.08
CA ALA A 81 -3.10 0.88 -11.54
C ALA A 81 -2.54 1.25 -12.92
N SER A 82 -1.25 1.01 -13.16
CA SER A 82 -0.62 1.24 -14.46
C SER A 82 -1.25 0.37 -15.55
N ILE A 83 -1.36 -0.95 -15.32
CA ILE A 83 -2.03 -1.87 -16.26
C ILE A 83 -3.50 -1.45 -16.49
N GLY A 84 -4.19 -1.03 -15.44
CA GLY A 84 -5.58 -0.58 -15.52
C GLY A 84 -5.78 0.65 -16.41
N LEU A 85 -4.77 1.53 -16.51
CA LEU A 85 -4.82 2.76 -17.30
C LEU A 85 -4.12 2.66 -18.67
N MET A 86 -3.36 1.60 -18.94
CA MET A 86 -2.74 1.38 -20.25
C MET A 86 -3.73 1.48 -21.41
N PRO A 87 -4.98 0.95 -21.33
CA PRO A 87 -5.97 1.11 -22.40
C PRO A 87 -6.29 2.56 -22.76
N LEU A 88 -6.09 3.51 -21.86
CA LEU A 88 -6.28 4.94 -22.13
C LEU A 88 -5.07 5.56 -22.87
N MET A 89 -3.91 4.91 -22.81
CA MET A 89 -2.69 5.38 -23.48
C MET A 89 -2.59 4.81 -24.89
N VAL A 90 -3.05 3.58 -25.07
CA VAL A 90 -3.01 2.85 -26.34
C VAL A 90 -4.34 2.12 -26.56
N MET A 91 -4.78 1.98 -27.81
CA MET A 91 -6.06 1.32 -28.13
C MET A 91 -5.93 -0.21 -27.92
N ALA A 92 -6.17 -0.66 -26.70
CA ALA A 92 -6.02 -2.05 -26.28
C ALA A 92 -7.00 -2.39 -25.16
N ASP A 93 -7.17 -3.68 -24.86
CA ASP A 93 -7.89 -4.15 -23.68
C ASP A 93 -6.91 -4.32 -22.50
N ARG A 94 -7.42 -4.19 -21.29
CA ARG A 94 -6.64 -4.47 -20.07
C ARG A 94 -6.05 -5.88 -20.07
N ASN A 95 -6.70 -6.82 -20.75
CA ASN A 95 -6.28 -8.20 -20.87
C ASN A 95 -5.09 -8.41 -21.78
N ASP A 96 -4.77 -7.43 -22.63
CA ASP A 96 -3.62 -7.47 -23.52
C ASP A 96 -2.29 -7.18 -22.79
N PHE A 97 -2.35 -6.85 -21.48
CA PHE A 97 -1.18 -6.56 -20.68
C PHE A 97 -1.01 -7.55 -19.52
N GLY A 98 0.24 -7.85 -19.22
CA GLY A 98 0.67 -8.46 -17.96
C GLY A 98 1.60 -7.52 -17.20
N GLY A 99 1.87 -7.84 -15.95
CA GLY A 99 2.82 -7.08 -15.15
C GLY A 99 3.42 -7.88 -14.01
N ILE A 100 4.52 -7.37 -13.50
CA ILE A 100 5.23 -7.90 -12.34
C ILE A 100 5.84 -6.72 -11.59
N SER A 101 5.66 -6.70 -10.27
CA SER A 101 6.39 -5.81 -9.36
C SER A 101 7.30 -6.61 -8.45
N THR A 102 8.50 -6.11 -8.23
CA THR A 102 9.48 -6.77 -7.35
C THR A 102 10.23 -5.75 -6.51
N PRO A 103 10.42 -6.01 -5.20
CA PRO A 103 11.19 -5.13 -4.33
C PRO A 103 12.70 -5.19 -4.60
N MET A 104 13.15 -6.18 -5.38
CA MET A 104 14.54 -6.34 -5.82
C MET A 104 14.59 -7.21 -7.08
N HIS A 105 14.82 -6.59 -8.23
CA HIS A 105 15.01 -7.33 -9.47
C HIS A 105 16.46 -7.77 -9.62
N ALA A 106 16.68 -9.06 -9.84
CA ALA A 106 18.03 -9.65 -9.82
C ALA A 106 19.00 -9.02 -10.83
N GLN A 107 18.53 -8.67 -12.02
CA GLN A 107 19.36 -8.08 -13.08
C GLN A 107 19.51 -6.55 -12.94
N LEU A 108 18.50 -5.87 -12.37
CA LEU A 108 18.53 -4.41 -12.20
C LEU A 108 19.16 -3.99 -10.87
N GLY A 109 19.25 -4.89 -9.89
CA GLY A 109 19.76 -4.59 -8.54
C GLY A 109 18.92 -3.60 -7.75
N MET A 110 17.66 -3.35 -8.17
CA MET A 110 16.77 -2.36 -7.57
C MET A 110 15.30 -2.75 -7.72
N PRO A 111 14.39 -2.11 -6.96
CA PRO A 111 12.96 -2.34 -7.10
C PRO A 111 12.47 -1.92 -8.48
N ALA A 112 11.59 -2.72 -9.07
CA ALA A 112 11.06 -2.43 -10.40
C ALA A 112 9.60 -2.87 -10.57
N VAL A 113 8.90 -2.16 -11.44
CA VAL A 113 7.56 -2.50 -11.92
C VAL A 113 7.65 -2.67 -13.43
N PHE A 114 7.27 -3.84 -13.91
CA PHE A 114 7.21 -4.20 -15.31
C PHE A 114 5.76 -4.23 -15.77
N VAL A 115 5.52 -3.72 -16.98
CA VAL A 115 4.29 -3.93 -17.75
C VAL A 115 4.70 -4.46 -19.11
N TYR A 116 4.10 -5.53 -19.57
CA TYR A 116 4.46 -6.17 -20.83
C TYR A 116 3.24 -6.54 -21.66
N ASP A 117 3.44 -6.67 -22.97
CA ASP A 117 2.42 -7.15 -23.89
C ASP A 117 2.12 -8.63 -23.58
N GLY A 118 0.87 -8.96 -23.30
CA GLY A 118 0.43 -10.30 -22.94
C GLY A 118 0.48 -11.34 -24.08
N LEU A 119 0.98 -10.94 -25.25
CA LEU A 119 1.09 -11.79 -26.43
C LEU A 119 2.55 -12.17 -26.71
N PRO A 120 2.82 -13.45 -27.04
CA PRO A 120 4.14 -13.87 -27.52
C PRO A 120 4.59 -13.04 -28.74
N GLY A 121 5.83 -12.56 -28.68
CA GLY A 121 6.41 -11.68 -29.70
C GLY A 121 6.13 -10.19 -29.48
N GLY A 122 5.15 -9.85 -28.64
CA GLY A 122 4.67 -8.48 -28.41
C GLY A 122 3.73 -7.99 -29.50
N ALA A 123 2.82 -7.11 -29.13
CA ALA A 123 1.87 -6.42 -30.03
C ALA A 123 2.25 -4.95 -30.29
N GLY A 124 3.36 -4.48 -29.69
CA GLY A 124 3.81 -3.09 -29.81
C GLY A 124 3.06 -2.11 -28.92
N LEU A 125 2.22 -2.59 -27.99
CA LEU A 125 1.42 -1.76 -27.11
C LEU A 125 2.31 -1.02 -26.11
N CYS A 126 3.20 -1.74 -25.42
CA CYS A 126 4.17 -1.16 -24.51
C CYS A 126 5.15 -0.23 -25.22
N ARG A 127 5.51 -0.51 -26.47
CA ARG A 127 6.33 0.38 -27.30
C ARG A 127 5.64 1.71 -27.54
N SER A 128 4.34 1.68 -27.85
CA SER A 128 3.53 2.87 -28.11
C SER A 128 3.25 3.68 -26.84
N ALA A 129 3.14 3.02 -25.67
CA ALA A 129 2.93 3.67 -24.38
C ALA A 129 4.21 4.27 -23.79
N PHE A 130 5.37 3.71 -24.08
CA PHE A 130 6.64 4.11 -23.47
C PHE A 130 6.95 5.61 -23.53
N PRO A 131 6.77 6.33 -24.68
CA PRO A 131 6.99 7.78 -24.73
C PRO A 131 6.03 8.59 -23.84
N ARG A 132 4.93 7.97 -23.40
CA ARG A 132 3.86 8.61 -22.62
C ARG A 132 3.85 8.22 -21.14
N LEU A 133 4.95 7.66 -20.63
CA LEU A 133 5.02 7.20 -19.23
C LEU A 133 4.79 8.32 -18.21
N ALA A 134 5.21 9.55 -18.50
CA ALA A 134 4.92 10.69 -17.64
C ALA A 134 3.41 10.98 -17.57
N GLU A 135 2.69 10.86 -18.67
CA GLU A 135 1.22 10.98 -18.70
C GLU A 135 0.56 9.83 -17.92
N LEU A 136 1.07 8.60 -18.06
CA LEU A 136 0.59 7.46 -17.31
C LEU A 136 0.77 7.67 -15.80
N PHE A 137 1.92 8.15 -15.34
CA PHE A 137 2.16 8.43 -13.93
C PHE A 137 1.20 9.49 -13.38
N ALA A 138 0.96 10.57 -14.13
CA ALA A 138 -0.01 11.58 -13.77
C ALA A 138 -1.44 11.00 -13.67
N ALA A 139 -1.84 10.18 -14.64
CA ALA A 139 -3.14 9.53 -14.64
C ALA A 139 -3.30 8.51 -13.49
N VAL A 140 -2.25 7.73 -13.17
CA VAL A 140 -2.24 6.82 -12.02
C VAL A 140 -2.39 7.60 -10.72
N ARG A 141 -1.63 8.68 -10.54
CA ARG A 141 -1.76 9.55 -9.37
C ARG A 141 -3.20 10.07 -9.22
N ASP A 142 -3.77 10.61 -10.29
CA ASP A 142 -5.13 11.13 -10.28
C ASP A 142 -6.18 10.05 -9.96
N LEU A 143 -6.01 8.84 -10.51
CA LEU A 143 -6.87 7.70 -10.20
C LEU A 143 -6.82 7.35 -8.71
N LEU A 144 -5.61 7.21 -8.16
CA LEU A 144 -5.43 6.84 -6.75
C LEU A 144 -5.97 7.90 -5.80
N LEU A 145 -5.81 9.17 -6.16
CA LEU A 145 -6.28 10.31 -5.37
C LEU A 145 -7.80 10.44 -5.37
N ARG A 146 -8.44 10.30 -6.55
CA ARG A 146 -9.89 10.50 -6.72
C ARG A 146 -10.73 9.28 -6.34
N CYS A 147 -10.15 8.07 -6.35
CA CYS A 147 -10.91 6.88 -5.99
C CYS A 147 -11.25 6.90 -4.49
N PRO A 148 -12.54 6.85 -4.10
CA PRO A 148 -12.92 7.03 -2.70
C PRO A 148 -12.58 5.84 -1.79
N CYS A 149 -12.19 4.69 -2.35
CA CYS A 149 -11.87 3.53 -1.56
C CYS A 149 -10.60 3.75 -0.70
N GLU A 150 -10.61 3.23 0.50
CA GLU A 150 -9.47 3.35 1.44
C GLU A 150 -8.35 2.34 1.13
N LEU A 151 -8.70 1.06 0.99
CA LEU A 151 -7.73 -0.04 0.89
C LEU A 151 -7.43 -0.50 -0.54
N GLY A 152 -8.11 0.08 -1.52
CA GLY A 152 -8.10 -0.38 -2.89
C GLY A 152 -9.42 -1.04 -3.30
N CYS A 153 -9.73 -0.99 -4.59
CA CYS A 153 -10.92 -1.61 -5.16
C CYS A 153 -10.66 -1.98 -6.64
N PRO A 154 -11.57 -2.73 -7.29
CA PRO A 154 -11.43 -3.09 -8.70
C PRO A 154 -11.33 -1.91 -9.67
N SER A 155 -11.81 -0.73 -9.26
CA SER A 155 -11.72 0.49 -10.06
C SER A 155 -10.36 1.18 -10.01
N CYS A 156 -9.46 0.81 -9.07
CA CYS A 156 -8.14 1.44 -8.95
C CYS A 156 -6.97 0.45 -8.92
N VAL A 157 -6.80 -0.33 -7.83
CA VAL A 157 -5.58 -1.14 -7.62
C VAL A 157 -5.84 -2.65 -7.53
N HIS A 158 -7.08 -3.12 -7.52
CA HIS A 158 -7.36 -4.55 -7.52
C HIS A 158 -7.45 -5.09 -8.94
N SER A 159 -6.78 -6.20 -9.20
CA SER A 159 -6.83 -6.92 -10.48
C SER A 159 -7.46 -8.30 -10.29
N PRO A 160 -8.44 -8.71 -11.11
CA PRO A 160 -8.97 -10.07 -11.08
C PRO A 160 -7.96 -11.11 -11.56
N LYS A 161 -6.92 -10.69 -12.27
CA LYS A 161 -5.84 -11.55 -12.79
C LYS A 161 -4.66 -11.69 -11.84
N CYS A 162 -4.71 -11.05 -10.67
CA CYS A 162 -3.59 -11.07 -9.74
C CYS A 162 -3.41 -12.46 -9.12
N GLY A 163 -2.29 -13.12 -9.41
CA GLY A 163 -1.94 -14.44 -8.90
C GLY A 163 -1.77 -14.50 -7.38
N SER A 164 -1.44 -13.36 -6.74
CA SER A 164 -1.34 -13.25 -5.28
C SER A 164 -2.67 -12.86 -4.60
N GLY A 165 -3.79 -12.79 -5.35
CA GLY A 165 -5.08 -12.38 -4.81
C GLY A 165 -5.10 -10.95 -4.30
N ASN A 166 -4.35 -10.04 -4.95
CA ASN A 166 -4.17 -8.64 -4.57
C ASN A 166 -3.52 -8.46 -3.18
N ARG A 167 -2.56 -9.33 -2.82
CA ARG A 167 -1.86 -9.29 -1.53
C ARG A 167 -0.35 -9.42 -1.70
N PRO A 168 0.45 -8.57 -1.04
CA PRO A 168 0.03 -7.35 -0.35
C PRO A 168 -0.37 -6.25 -1.33
N ILE A 169 -1.31 -5.39 -0.96
CA ILE A 169 -1.64 -4.16 -1.69
C ILE A 169 -1.70 -2.98 -0.70
N ASP A 170 -1.13 -1.83 -1.08
CA ASP A 170 -1.16 -0.60 -0.29
C ASP A 170 -1.44 0.58 -1.22
N LYS A 171 -2.70 0.97 -1.34
CA LYS A 171 -3.13 2.08 -2.18
C LYS A 171 -2.55 3.42 -1.71
N ALA A 172 -2.59 3.67 -0.40
CA ALA A 172 -2.06 4.90 0.17
C ALA A 172 -0.55 4.99 -0.01
N GLY A 173 0.15 3.86 0.19
CA GLY A 173 1.57 3.75 -0.07
C GLY A 173 1.93 3.92 -1.54
N ALA A 174 1.10 3.44 -2.47
CA ALA A 174 1.29 3.63 -3.90
C ALA A 174 1.19 5.12 -4.29
N LEU A 175 0.17 5.82 -3.81
CA LEU A 175 0.03 7.26 -4.04
C LEU A 175 1.23 8.02 -3.48
N PHE A 176 1.59 7.78 -2.23
CA PHE A 176 2.73 8.42 -1.58
C PHE A 176 4.04 8.17 -2.35
N LEU A 177 4.32 6.90 -2.69
CA LEU A 177 5.52 6.51 -3.44
C LEU A 177 5.58 7.22 -4.79
N LEU A 178 4.47 7.24 -5.53
CA LEU A 178 4.40 7.88 -6.84
C LEU A 178 4.64 9.39 -6.74
N GLU A 179 4.07 10.07 -5.74
CA GLU A 179 4.31 11.49 -5.50
C GLU A 179 5.79 11.76 -5.19
N ARG A 180 6.44 10.94 -4.36
CA ARG A 180 7.89 11.06 -4.11
C ARG A 180 8.72 10.81 -5.37
N ILE A 181 8.32 9.90 -6.25
CA ILE A 181 8.97 9.69 -7.55
C ILE A 181 8.79 10.93 -8.44
N MET A 182 7.59 11.50 -8.48
CA MET A 182 7.30 12.67 -9.32
C MET A 182 8.00 13.94 -8.84
N GLU A 183 8.28 14.07 -7.55
CA GLU A 183 9.01 15.19 -6.96
C GLU A 183 10.53 15.02 -7.00
N ALA A 184 11.02 13.81 -7.16
CA ALA A 184 12.45 13.53 -7.20
C ALA A 184 13.08 14.12 -8.47
N PRO A 185 14.31 14.65 -8.40
CA PRO A 185 15.01 15.10 -9.58
C PRO A 185 15.25 13.93 -10.55
N ALA A 186 15.22 14.23 -11.84
CA ALA A 186 15.59 13.24 -12.85
C ALA A 186 16.99 12.66 -12.53
N PRO A 187 17.20 11.37 -12.67
CA PRO A 187 18.48 10.75 -12.37
C PRO A 187 19.58 11.40 -13.21
N SER A 188 20.61 11.92 -12.56
CA SER A 188 21.76 12.51 -13.21
C SER A 188 22.69 11.40 -13.71
N GLY A 189 22.73 11.21 -15.02
CA GLY A 189 23.55 10.25 -15.71
C GLY A 189 22.74 9.12 -16.35
N ASP A 190 23.28 8.60 -17.47
CA ASP A 190 22.83 7.31 -18.03
C ASP A 190 23.06 6.23 -16.98
N MET A 191 22.09 6.02 -16.12
CA MET A 191 22.03 4.75 -15.39
C MET A 191 21.75 3.70 -16.45
N ALA A 192 22.84 3.15 -16.95
CA ALA A 192 22.83 2.08 -17.93
C ALA A 192 21.98 0.94 -17.38
N VAL A 193 20.72 0.89 -17.77
CA VAL A 193 19.87 -0.32 -17.72
C VAL A 193 20.40 -1.31 -18.79
N SER A 194 21.69 -1.21 -19.11
CA SER A 194 22.43 -2.01 -20.07
C SER A 194 23.08 -3.20 -19.36
N GLY A 195 22.27 -4.13 -18.92
CA GLY A 195 22.71 -5.39 -18.33
C GLY A 195 21.89 -6.59 -18.78
N LEU A 196 21.18 -6.46 -19.89
CA LEU A 196 20.40 -7.57 -20.45
C LEU A 196 21.19 -8.33 -21.51
N GLU A 197 22.43 -8.71 -21.21
CA GLU A 197 23.08 -9.80 -21.93
C GLU A 197 22.66 -11.13 -21.29
N SER A 198 22.33 -12.06 -22.17
CA SER A 198 21.74 -13.37 -21.90
C SER A 198 22.59 -14.25 -21.00
N GLU A 199 22.54 -14.08 -19.70
CA GLU A 199 22.95 -15.13 -18.78
C GLU A 199 21.70 -15.87 -18.30
N GLN A 200 21.75 -17.19 -18.39
CA GLN A 200 20.68 -18.08 -17.94
C GLN A 200 20.38 -17.82 -16.46
N PRO A 201 19.14 -17.55 -16.07
CA PRO A 201 18.82 -17.34 -14.67
C PRO A 201 19.04 -18.64 -13.91
N LYS A 202 19.84 -18.58 -12.86
CA LYS A 202 19.77 -19.57 -11.78
C LYS A 202 18.39 -19.43 -11.15
N GLU A 203 17.58 -20.45 -11.35
CA GLU A 203 16.25 -20.56 -10.74
C GLU A 203 16.36 -20.31 -9.24
N LYS A 204 15.82 -19.17 -8.80
CA LYS A 204 15.27 -19.06 -7.45
C LYS A 204 13.75 -19.01 -7.64
N THR A 205 13.17 -20.19 -7.55
CA THR A 205 11.74 -20.38 -7.36
C THR A 205 11.33 -19.58 -6.13
N VAL A 206 10.68 -18.43 -6.32
CA VAL A 206 9.95 -17.79 -5.25
C VAL A 206 8.64 -18.56 -5.16
N MET A 207 8.65 -19.59 -4.32
CA MET A 207 7.44 -20.32 -3.97
C MET A 207 6.48 -19.38 -3.27
N ALA A 208 5.28 -19.22 -3.82
CA ALA A 208 4.14 -18.61 -3.12
C ALA A 208 3.63 -19.46 -1.94
N ALA A 209 4.47 -20.35 -1.42
CA ALA A 209 4.10 -21.41 -0.49
C ALA A 209 4.83 -21.38 0.85
N ASP A 210 5.52 -20.32 1.22
CA ASP A 210 6.09 -20.23 2.58
C ASP A 210 5.64 -18.99 3.35
N ILE A 211 4.36 -18.64 3.24
CA ILE A 211 3.68 -18.09 4.40
C ILE A 211 3.02 -19.30 5.09
N GLN A 212 3.83 -20.11 5.72
CA GLN A 212 3.34 -20.80 6.89
C GLN A 212 2.92 -19.72 7.87
N LEU A 213 1.63 -19.45 7.89
CA LEU A 213 0.98 -19.03 9.11
C LEU A 213 1.20 -20.19 10.07
N GLY A 214 2.36 -20.25 10.69
CA GLY A 214 2.51 -20.87 11.97
C GLY A 214 1.49 -20.17 12.83
N GLY A 215 0.32 -20.78 12.99
CA GLY A 215 -0.58 -20.40 14.04
C GLY A 215 0.27 -20.38 15.30
N PRO A 216 0.20 -19.36 16.15
CA PRO A 216 0.87 -19.41 17.42
C PRO A 216 0.41 -20.71 18.07
N GLU A 217 1.37 -21.60 18.35
CA GLU A 217 1.12 -22.67 19.31
C GLU A 217 0.45 -22.01 20.51
N ALA A 218 -0.69 -22.53 20.91
CA ALA A 218 -1.52 -22.00 22.00
C ALA A 218 -0.80 -22.13 23.37
N GLY A 219 0.42 -21.69 23.46
CA GLY A 219 1.32 -21.93 24.58
C GLY A 219 2.16 -20.76 25.04
N ASN A 220 1.96 -19.53 24.58
CA ASN A 220 2.79 -18.42 25.12
C ASN A 220 2.18 -17.01 24.97
N ILE A 221 0.86 -16.87 25.05
CA ILE A 221 0.21 -15.53 25.02
C ILE A 221 0.45 -14.75 26.32
N ASP A 222 0.74 -15.42 27.43
CA ASP A 222 0.89 -14.79 28.75
C ASP A 222 2.20 -14.03 28.98
N ARG A 223 3.10 -13.93 28.01
CA ARG A 223 4.44 -13.39 28.23
C ARG A 223 4.74 -12.02 27.60
N ILE A 224 3.82 -11.35 26.91
CA ILE A 224 4.17 -10.16 26.11
C ILE A 224 3.29 -8.94 26.40
N VAL A 225 2.39 -8.96 27.34
CA VAL A 225 1.60 -7.77 27.67
C VAL A 225 2.16 -7.16 28.94
N ALA A 226 2.96 -6.10 28.79
CA ALA A 226 3.14 -5.17 29.91
C ALA A 226 1.73 -4.70 30.31
N PRO A 227 1.39 -4.70 31.62
CA PRO A 227 0.08 -4.26 32.04
C PRO A 227 -0.17 -2.84 31.53
N LEU A 228 -1.36 -2.61 31.01
CA LEU A 228 -1.77 -1.26 30.61
C LEU A 228 -1.62 -0.33 31.83
N PRO A 229 -1.21 0.92 31.66
CA PRO A 229 -1.14 1.88 32.75
C PRO A 229 -2.53 2.08 33.35
N GLU A 230 -2.57 2.52 34.58
CA GLU A 230 -3.80 2.72 35.35
C GLU A 230 -4.82 3.63 34.61
N ARG A 231 -4.31 4.57 33.80
CA ARG A 231 -5.12 5.42 32.94
C ARG A 231 -4.56 5.41 31.51
N PHE A 232 -5.35 4.87 30.61
CA PHE A 232 -5.09 4.98 29.17
C PHE A 232 -6.28 5.67 28.48
N MET A 233 -6.01 6.24 27.31
CA MET A 233 -7.01 6.87 26.47
C MET A 233 -6.94 6.28 25.07
N VAL A 234 -8.10 6.15 24.39
CA VAL A 234 -8.14 5.74 22.98
C VAL A 234 -8.61 6.93 22.17
N LEU A 235 -7.88 7.25 21.10
CA LEU A 235 -8.12 8.41 20.24
C LEU A 235 -8.42 7.95 18.83
N ASP A 236 -9.46 8.55 18.24
CA ASP A 236 -9.80 8.46 16.82
C ASP A 236 -10.25 9.82 16.29
N VAL A 237 -9.93 10.16 15.03
CA VAL A 237 -10.18 11.49 14.45
C VAL A 237 -10.77 11.36 13.05
N GLU A 238 -11.88 12.07 12.84
CA GLU A 238 -12.48 12.24 11.52
C GLU A 238 -12.23 13.66 10.98
N THR A 239 -12.03 13.79 9.68
CA THR A 239 -11.59 15.04 9.06
C THR A 239 -12.69 15.77 8.31
N ARG A 240 -12.62 17.12 8.25
CA ARG A 240 -13.54 17.96 7.47
C ARG A 240 -13.26 17.89 5.96
N ARG A 241 -12.03 17.60 5.56
CA ARG A 241 -11.61 17.54 4.15
C ARG A 241 -10.93 16.22 3.86
N SER A 242 -11.18 15.71 2.68
CA SER A 242 -10.53 14.51 2.16
C SER A 242 -9.09 14.79 1.71
N ALA A 243 -8.30 13.74 1.53
CA ALA A 243 -6.96 13.82 0.96
C ALA A 243 -6.96 14.47 -0.43
N ALA A 244 -8.01 14.25 -1.25
CA ALA A 244 -8.15 14.84 -2.57
C ALA A 244 -8.26 16.37 -2.51
N GLU A 245 -9.02 16.90 -1.55
CA GLU A 245 -9.25 18.35 -1.41
C GLU A 245 -8.03 19.10 -0.90
N VAL A 246 -7.14 18.46 -0.14
CA VAL A 246 -5.93 19.09 0.39
C VAL A 246 -4.67 18.80 -0.44
N GLY A 247 -4.78 17.99 -1.51
CA GLY A 247 -3.68 17.68 -2.42
C GLY A 247 -2.86 16.44 -2.03
N GLY A 248 -3.34 15.60 -1.13
CA GLY A 248 -2.72 14.31 -0.78
C GLY A 248 -2.65 14.03 0.72
N TRP A 249 -2.44 12.77 1.07
CA TRP A 249 -2.35 12.31 2.47
C TRP A 249 -1.17 12.91 3.25
N HIS A 250 -0.13 13.38 2.56
CA HIS A 250 1.01 14.06 3.18
C HIS A 250 0.66 15.46 3.72
N ARG A 251 -0.54 15.96 3.38
CA ARG A 251 -1.08 17.23 3.84
C ARG A 251 -2.24 17.04 4.84
N ALA A 252 -2.14 16.02 5.66
CA ALA A 252 -3.13 15.74 6.71
C ALA A 252 -3.30 16.94 7.67
N ASP A 253 -2.26 17.72 7.87
CA ASP A 253 -2.26 18.98 8.62
C ASP A 253 -3.27 20.03 8.11
N LEU A 254 -3.72 19.91 6.87
CA LEU A 254 -4.70 20.83 6.26
C LEU A 254 -6.13 20.27 6.24
N MET A 255 -6.34 19.04 6.66
CA MET A 255 -7.65 18.38 6.55
C MET A 255 -8.70 18.99 7.52
N GLY A 256 -8.25 19.56 8.63
CA GLY A 256 -9.15 20.03 9.71
C GLY A 256 -9.86 18.86 10.40
N VAL A 257 -10.47 19.13 11.55
CA VAL A 257 -11.14 18.11 12.37
C VAL A 257 -12.64 18.27 12.23
N SER A 258 -13.35 17.21 11.82
CA SER A 258 -14.80 17.13 11.89
C SER A 258 -15.22 16.77 13.31
N VAL A 259 -14.72 15.65 13.80
CA VAL A 259 -14.89 15.20 15.17
C VAL A 259 -13.65 14.41 15.62
N ALA A 260 -13.25 14.59 16.88
CA ALA A 260 -12.29 13.74 17.55
C ALA A 260 -13.00 13.02 18.69
N VAL A 261 -12.82 11.71 18.80
CA VAL A 261 -13.42 10.90 19.85
C VAL A 261 -12.33 10.40 20.79
N LEU A 262 -12.49 10.66 22.07
CA LEU A 262 -11.57 10.23 23.13
C LEU A 262 -12.31 9.34 24.12
N TYR A 263 -11.85 8.08 24.24
CA TYR A 263 -12.21 7.21 25.36
C TYR A 263 -11.23 7.38 26.49
N ASP A 264 -11.70 7.54 27.71
CA ASP A 264 -10.90 7.63 28.94
C ASP A 264 -11.20 6.44 29.85
N SER A 265 -10.22 5.57 30.06
CA SER A 265 -10.37 4.35 30.89
C SER A 265 -10.68 4.63 32.35
N LYS A 266 -10.30 5.80 32.89
CA LYS A 266 -10.55 6.16 34.28
C LYS A 266 -12.03 6.47 34.53
N GLY A 267 -12.71 7.06 33.54
CA GLY A 267 -14.12 7.40 33.61
C GLY A 267 -15.03 6.39 32.92
N ASP A 268 -14.46 5.43 32.22
CA ASP A 268 -15.16 4.51 31.32
C ASP A 268 -16.15 5.24 30.41
N CYS A 269 -15.67 6.32 29.76
CA CYS A 269 -16.54 7.19 28.98
C CYS A 269 -15.89 7.65 27.69
N PHE A 270 -16.72 7.81 26.66
CA PHE A 270 -16.40 8.47 25.41
C PHE A 270 -16.75 9.95 25.49
N THR A 271 -15.91 10.79 24.92
CA THR A 271 -16.17 12.23 24.77
C THR A 271 -15.86 12.62 23.34
N GLU A 272 -16.80 13.30 22.71
CA GLU A 272 -16.67 13.86 21.36
C GLU A 272 -16.22 15.31 21.46
N TYR A 273 -15.32 15.73 20.56
CA TYR A 273 -14.80 17.08 20.48
C TYR A 273 -14.88 17.56 19.04
N GLU A 274 -15.54 18.68 18.84
CA GLU A 274 -15.42 19.41 17.59
C GLU A 274 -14.08 20.17 17.53
N GLN A 275 -13.72 20.73 16.37
CA GLN A 275 -12.44 21.41 16.20
C GLN A 275 -12.23 22.55 17.21
N GLU A 276 -13.29 23.24 17.58
CA GLU A 276 -13.29 24.35 18.54
C GLU A 276 -13.02 23.90 19.98
N ASP A 277 -13.33 22.64 20.30
CA ASP A 277 -13.20 22.04 21.63
C ASP A 277 -11.86 21.29 21.84
N LEU A 278 -11.04 21.20 20.80
CA LEU A 278 -9.72 20.50 20.85
C LEU A 278 -8.81 20.96 21.98
N PRO A 279 -8.76 22.26 22.40
CA PRO A 279 -7.96 22.64 23.56
C PRO A 279 -8.28 21.87 24.82
N ALA A 280 -9.56 21.61 25.10
CA ALA A 280 -9.96 20.80 26.25
C ALA A 280 -9.56 19.33 26.11
N MET A 281 -9.62 18.78 24.90
CA MET A 281 -9.13 17.43 24.62
C MET A 281 -7.63 17.32 24.85
N PHE A 282 -6.82 18.29 24.41
CA PHE A 282 -5.37 18.28 24.56
C PHE A 282 -4.95 18.32 26.04
N GLU A 283 -5.66 19.06 26.90
CA GLU A 283 -5.38 19.04 28.33
C GLU A 283 -5.63 17.64 28.94
N ARG A 284 -6.71 16.95 28.50
CA ARG A 284 -6.98 15.58 28.93
C ARG A 284 -5.92 14.60 28.42
N LEU A 285 -5.48 14.73 27.16
CA LEU A 285 -4.47 13.85 26.57
C LEU A 285 -3.12 13.92 27.32
N ARG A 286 -2.77 15.06 27.91
CA ARG A 286 -1.56 15.21 28.73
C ARG A 286 -1.60 14.37 30.02
N GLU A 287 -2.78 14.04 30.49
CA GLU A 287 -2.96 13.21 31.70
C GLU A 287 -2.95 11.71 31.40
N ALA A 288 -2.89 11.32 30.12
CA ALA A 288 -2.86 9.92 29.73
C ALA A 288 -1.51 9.28 30.06
N GLY A 289 -1.55 8.16 30.77
CA GLY A 289 -0.36 7.30 30.92
C GLY A 289 -0.01 6.57 29.63
N LEU A 290 -0.99 6.43 28.73
CA LEU A 290 -0.84 5.86 27.38
C LEU A 290 -1.97 6.34 26.48
N VAL A 291 -1.65 6.77 25.28
CA VAL A 291 -2.63 7.02 24.20
C VAL A 291 -2.59 5.85 23.23
N ILE A 292 -3.75 5.26 22.95
CA ILE A 292 -3.89 4.12 22.04
C ILE A 292 -4.65 4.62 20.79
N GLY A 293 -4.19 4.25 19.62
CA GLY A 293 -4.89 4.52 18.37
C GLY A 293 -4.47 3.58 17.26
N PHE A 294 -5.04 3.75 16.09
CA PHE A 294 -4.72 2.95 14.91
C PHE A 294 -4.24 3.85 13.77
N ASN A 295 -2.97 3.80 13.42
CA ASN A 295 -2.29 4.72 12.51
C ASN A 295 -2.22 6.17 13.06
N SER A 296 -2.44 6.34 14.35
CA SER A 296 -2.60 7.64 15.01
C SER A 296 -1.32 8.47 14.99
N SER A 297 -0.17 7.84 15.16
CA SER A 297 1.14 8.53 15.13
C SER A 297 1.41 9.23 13.80
N ARG A 298 0.82 8.73 12.73
CA ARG A 298 1.03 9.26 11.39
C ARG A 298 -0.13 10.12 10.89
N PHE A 299 -1.37 9.73 11.16
CA PHE A 299 -2.55 10.39 10.63
C PHE A 299 -3.19 11.33 11.66
N ASP A 300 -3.76 10.80 12.72
CA ASP A 300 -4.50 11.60 13.71
C ASP A 300 -3.63 12.72 14.30
N TYR A 301 -2.39 12.42 14.64
CA TYR A 301 -1.47 13.44 15.16
C TYR A 301 -1.09 14.48 14.10
N ALA A 302 -0.98 14.11 12.83
CA ALA A 302 -0.72 15.08 11.78
C ALA A 302 -1.92 16.01 11.55
N VAL A 303 -3.15 15.49 11.63
CA VAL A 303 -4.38 16.28 11.56
C VAL A 303 -4.52 17.22 12.76
N LEU A 304 -4.21 16.74 13.96
CA LEU A 304 -4.37 17.48 15.23
C LEU A 304 -3.24 18.46 15.52
N GLN A 305 -2.02 18.20 15.01
CA GLN A 305 -0.83 18.97 15.35
C GLN A 305 -0.95 20.49 15.13
N PRO A 306 -1.63 20.98 14.04
CA PRO A 306 -1.82 22.42 13.86
C PRO A 306 -2.61 23.13 14.97
N PHE A 307 -3.39 22.38 15.73
CA PHE A 307 -4.24 22.89 16.82
C PHE A 307 -3.62 22.68 18.20
N ALA A 308 -2.57 21.84 18.29
CA ALA A 308 -1.93 21.50 19.57
C ALA A 308 -0.84 22.51 19.92
N GLY A 309 -0.79 22.91 21.19
CA GLY A 309 0.25 23.79 21.73
C GLY A 309 1.55 23.06 22.11
N TYR A 310 1.69 21.78 21.77
CA TYR A 310 2.84 20.93 22.04
C TYR A 310 2.96 19.84 21.00
N ASP A 311 4.13 19.18 20.93
CA ASP A 311 4.33 18.05 20.01
C ASP A 311 3.57 16.81 20.51
N LEU A 312 2.53 16.42 19.77
CA LEU A 312 1.70 15.24 20.09
C LEU A 312 2.50 13.93 20.07
N ARG A 313 3.60 13.88 19.32
CA ARG A 313 4.48 12.71 19.27
C ARG A 313 5.27 12.50 20.59
N SER A 314 5.26 13.49 21.47
CA SER A 314 5.84 13.35 22.81
C SER A 314 4.95 12.57 23.77
N LEU A 315 3.69 12.32 23.42
CA LEU A 315 2.79 11.52 24.24
C LEU A 315 3.20 10.04 24.24
N PRO A 316 3.09 9.35 25.38
CA PRO A 316 3.28 7.91 25.42
C PRO A 316 2.20 7.24 24.57
N THR A 317 2.57 6.70 23.41
CA THR A 317 1.62 6.24 22.39
C THR A 317 1.83 4.78 22.03
N LEU A 318 0.73 4.03 22.00
CA LEU A 318 0.63 2.71 21.39
C LEU A 318 -0.17 2.82 20.09
N ASP A 319 0.54 2.89 18.98
CA ASP A 319 -0.09 2.81 17.66
C ASP A 319 -0.24 1.34 17.26
N MET A 320 -1.49 0.84 17.28
CA MET A 320 -1.79 -0.56 17.00
C MET A 320 -1.34 -0.99 15.60
N LEU A 321 -1.41 -0.08 14.59
CA LEU A 321 -0.93 -0.41 13.25
C LEU A 321 0.58 -0.64 13.23
N VAL A 322 1.35 0.16 13.97
CA VAL A 322 2.80 0.01 14.08
C VAL A 322 3.17 -1.32 14.74
N GLU A 323 2.50 -1.67 15.85
CA GLU A 323 2.75 -2.92 16.57
C GLU A 323 2.37 -4.15 15.76
N VAL A 324 1.22 -4.12 15.08
CA VAL A 324 0.79 -5.20 14.19
C VAL A 324 1.77 -5.36 13.02
N LYS A 325 2.19 -4.24 12.40
CA LYS A 325 3.17 -4.29 11.31
C LYS A 325 4.53 -4.85 11.75
N LYS A 326 5.01 -4.51 12.94
CA LYS A 326 6.26 -5.09 13.49
C LYS A 326 6.19 -6.61 13.60
N ARG A 327 5.02 -7.16 13.94
CA ARG A 327 4.82 -8.61 14.14
C ARG A 327 4.52 -9.36 12.85
N LEU A 328 3.70 -8.78 11.98
CA LEU A 328 3.22 -9.43 10.76
C LEU A 328 4.04 -9.08 9.52
N SER A 329 4.91 -8.05 9.59
CA SER A 329 5.68 -7.51 8.46
C SER A 329 4.84 -6.92 7.33
N TYR A 330 3.51 -6.82 7.50
CA TYR A 330 2.60 -6.17 6.55
C TYR A 330 1.51 -5.36 7.28
N ARG A 331 0.87 -4.45 6.53
CA ARG A 331 -0.20 -3.60 7.06
C ARG A 331 -1.53 -4.35 7.04
N VAL A 332 -2.26 -4.30 8.16
CA VAL A 332 -3.63 -4.82 8.30
C VAL A 332 -4.54 -3.64 8.55
N SER A 333 -5.75 -3.62 7.98
CA SER A 333 -6.75 -2.61 8.33
C SER A 333 -7.33 -2.86 9.72
N LEU A 334 -7.84 -1.80 10.35
CA LEU A 334 -8.53 -1.93 11.64
C LEU A 334 -9.72 -2.88 11.55
N ASP A 335 -10.49 -2.82 10.45
CA ASP A 335 -11.62 -3.73 10.21
C ASP A 335 -11.18 -5.21 10.16
N ASN A 336 -10.11 -5.51 9.42
CA ASN A 336 -9.58 -6.89 9.37
C ASN A 336 -9.04 -7.34 10.74
N LEU A 337 -8.38 -6.45 11.46
CA LEU A 337 -7.89 -6.74 12.81
C LEU A 337 -9.06 -7.00 13.77
N ALA A 338 -10.08 -6.15 13.77
CA ALA A 338 -11.25 -6.29 14.62
C ALA A 338 -12.08 -7.54 14.28
N ARG A 339 -12.26 -7.84 12.99
CA ARG A 339 -12.91 -9.09 12.56
C ARG A 339 -12.15 -10.33 13.03
N ALA A 340 -10.83 -10.34 12.86
CA ALA A 340 -10.01 -11.50 13.19
C ALA A 340 -9.86 -11.74 14.69
N THR A 341 -9.91 -10.67 15.51
CA THR A 341 -9.65 -10.76 16.96
C THR A 341 -10.93 -10.72 17.80
N LEU A 342 -11.91 -9.91 17.39
CA LEU A 342 -13.12 -9.65 18.18
C LEU A 342 -14.40 -10.15 17.49
N ASN A 343 -14.30 -10.65 16.26
CA ASN A 343 -15.44 -10.95 15.39
C ASN A 343 -16.41 -9.75 15.23
N ALA A 344 -15.87 -8.54 15.30
CA ALA A 344 -16.62 -7.29 15.23
C ALA A 344 -16.20 -6.50 13.98
N PRO A 345 -17.00 -6.52 12.89
CA PRO A 345 -16.71 -5.70 11.72
C PRO A 345 -16.94 -4.21 12.01
N LYS A 346 -16.21 -3.34 11.31
CA LYS A 346 -16.45 -1.89 11.34
C LYS A 346 -17.85 -1.59 10.80
N SER A 347 -18.60 -0.71 11.47
CA SER A 347 -19.99 -0.38 11.10
C SER A 347 -20.09 0.75 10.05
N ALA A 348 -19.03 1.58 9.91
CA ALA A 348 -18.95 2.68 8.97
C ALA A 348 -17.53 2.86 8.45
N ASP A 349 -17.36 3.55 7.34
CA ASP A 349 -16.05 3.93 6.80
C ASP A 349 -15.81 5.45 6.91
N GLY A 350 -14.55 5.89 6.77
CA GLY A 350 -14.19 7.30 6.90
C GLY A 350 -14.79 8.22 5.81
N MET A 351 -15.33 7.66 4.71
CA MET A 351 -16.04 8.46 3.71
C MET A 351 -17.47 8.80 4.15
N GLN A 352 -18.08 7.98 4.98
CA GLN A 352 -19.37 8.28 5.58
C GLN A 352 -19.26 9.41 6.62
N ALA A 353 -18.13 9.51 7.30
CA ALA A 353 -17.86 10.58 8.26
C ALA A 353 -17.79 11.98 7.61
N LEU A 354 -17.40 12.07 6.32
CA LEU A 354 -17.43 13.33 5.57
C LEU A 354 -18.86 13.81 5.23
N GLN A 355 -19.88 12.99 5.47
CA GLN A 355 -21.30 13.30 5.22
C GLN A 355 -22.04 13.71 6.48
N TRP A 356 -21.41 13.58 7.63
CA TRP A 356 -21.91 14.00 8.94
C TRP A 356 -21.38 15.38 9.29
#